data_5c84c7e3c58c9ff44a74ed28ab5f218f
#
_entry.id   5c84c7e3c58c9ff44a74ed28ab5f218f
#
_cell.length_a   1.000
_cell.length_b   1.000
_cell.length_c   1.000
_cell.angle_alpha   90.00
_cell.angle_beta   90.00
_cell.angle_gamma   90.00
#
_symmetry.space_group_name_H-M   'P 1'
#
loop_
_entity.id
_entity.type
_entity.pdbx_description
1 polymer ?
#
loop_
_entity_poly.entity_id
_entity_poly.type
_entity_poly.pdbx_seq_one_letter_code
_entity_poly.pdbx_strand_id
1 'polypeptide(L)'
;MRNSNYFSIYKALLFTGLFICLVFASRANAQPLNIDWQLLSFDESQQFNPEQPESHNTLQKVDGISLVGGHYLYSGTLTIEKDDFYVIDFKNTSTIDQFSFYLYDQQNKLIDQASGGIGSREPDPFFLRHGRSFHLKAGQYQVLAEIASPYFIAQPVPYVSKLADYQQEIKLGNAVVLIGIGIFLSMGIYYGALSFARSRNTEILYALFIFSNLLFNAGTHQILSQLFDWHNFYLISFPILISNFIYVFFVMKLLDINPVNHQKLHTYGIVSLVFLAIFALFALMSPNWINEMARYGVWVFLLYGLVVGMTLSFQGRIVARLYLISLMSFIIFASMATIPTQLSSNTLFVEHYGLASVAMEVILLALVMTYQVGELYRERMNMLLSLDHNKKLAHTDALTQIPNRYALEVELDSSVVKEASLTYIDMDNLKLYNDRFGHAKGDEMLSVFANLMKQGMEGHGNIYRLGGDEFAVTCPAGNTHFVKTLIDNVIHKMRETGFENSGASSGTAFMYEVESTSDLKLLADMRMYENKQRRKTENVNPSQV
;
A
#
# COMPACT_ATOMS: atom_id res chain seq x y z
N MET A 1 -18.48 -11.57 -12.01
CA MET A 1 -17.58 -11.44 -10.83
C MET A 1 -16.87 -10.08 -10.67
N ARG A 2 -16.62 -9.29 -11.73
CA ARG A 2 -15.97 -7.95 -11.63
C ARG A 2 -16.74 -6.92 -10.78
N ASN A 3 -18.08 -6.89 -10.84
CA ASN A 3 -18.90 -5.90 -10.12
C ASN A 3 -19.09 -6.15 -8.62
N SER A 4 -18.95 -7.38 -8.14
CA SER A 4 -19.20 -7.74 -6.73
C SER A 4 -18.11 -7.23 -5.77
N ASN A 5 -16.84 -7.22 -6.21
CA ASN A 5 -15.72 -6.77 -5.38
C ASN A 5 -15.68 -5.24 -5.21
N TYR A 6 -16.10 -4.49 -6.24
CA TYR A 6 -16.21 -3.01 -6.13
C TYR A 6 -17.27 -2.61 -5.11
N PHE A 7 -18.42 -3.29 -5.11
CA PHE A 7 -19.52 -3.02 -4.19
C PHE A 7 -19.14 -3.29 -2.73
N SER A 8 -18.27 -4.29 -2.48
CA SER A 8 -17.75 -4.59 -1.14
C SER A 8 -16.79 -3.50 -0.63
N ILE A 9 -15.90 -2.98 -1.50
CA ILE A 9 -14.98 -1.89 -1.15
C ILE A 9 -15.75 -0.60 -0.86
N TYR A 10 -16.73 -0.24 -1.71
CA TYR A 10 -17.59 0.93 -1.47
C TYR A 10 -18.38 0.83 -0.16
N LYS A 11 -18.89 -0.34 0.20
CA LYS A 11 -19.56 -0.56 1.49
C LYS A 11 -18.61 -0.37 2.67
N ALA A 12 -17.40 -0.91 2.60
CA ALA A 12 -16.40 -0.73 3.65
C ALA A 12 -16.04 0.74 3.82
N LEU A 13 -15.83 1.48 2.72
CA LEU A 13 -15.56 2.92 2.72
C LEU A 13 -16.70 3.73 3.36
N LEU A 14 -17.93 3.41 3.00
CA LEU A 14 -19.14 4.07 3.53
C LEU A 14 -19.35 3.77 5.02
N PHE A 15 -19.09 2.53 5.45
CA PHE A 15 -19.20 2.11 6.85
C PHE A 15 -18.15 2.77 7.74
N THR A 16 -16.91 2.89 7.26
CA THR A 16 -15.83 3.55 7.99
C THR A 16 -16.08 5.05 8.12
N GLY A 17 -16.54 5.72 7.06
CA GLY A 17 -16.94 7.13 7.10
C GLY A 17 -18.11 7.39 8.06
N LEU A 18 -19.13 6.54 8.03
CA LEU A 18 -20.30 6.65 8.92
C LEU A 18 -19.93 6.44 10.41
N PHE A 19 -19.03 5.50 10.70
CA PHE A 19 -18.54 5.24 12.05
C PHE A 19 -17.81 6.45 12.64
N ILE A 20 -16.97 7.11 11.86
CA ILE A 20 -16.25 8.32 12.29
C ILE A 20 -17.22 9.48 12.50
N CYS A 21 -18.18 9.70 11.59
CA CYS A 21 -19.23 10.71 11.78
C CYS A 21 -20.02 10.49 13.07
N LEU A 22 -20.31 9.24 13.46
CA LEU A 22 -21.00 8.91 14.70
C LEU A 22 -20.16 9.23 15.94
N VAL A 23 -18.84 9.01 15.89
CA VAL A 23 -17.93 9.35 17.01
C VAL A 23 -17.89 10.86 17.27
N PHE A 24 -17.90 11.68 16.21
CA PHE A 24 -17.89 13.14 16.33
C PHE A 24 -19.27 13.76 16.58
N ALA A 25 -20.36 13.00 16.41
CA ALA A 25 -21.73 13.47 16.66
C ALA A 25 -22.14 13.42 18.15
N SER A 26 -21.35 12.81 19.02
CA SER A 26 -21.64 12.77 20.45
C SER A 26 -21.45 14.16 21.09
N ARG A 27 -22.55 14.78 21.52
CA ARG A 27 -22.53 16.09 22.21
C ARG A 27 -22.00 15.94 23.63
N ALA A 28 -20.95 16.69 23.98
CA ALA A 28 -20.65 16.99 25.39
C ALA A 28 -21.73 17.93 25.95
N ASN A 29 -22.36 17.57 27.07
CA ASN A 29 -23.50 18.29 27.61
C ASN A 29 -23.14 19.35 28.66
N ALA A 30 -21.88 19.45 29.08
CA ALA A 30 -21.46 20.44 30.06
C ALA A 30 -21.15 21.78 29.37
N GLN A 31 -21.70 22.87 29.87
CA GLN A 31 -21.36 24.21 29.40
C GLN A 31 -20.26 24.78 30.30
N PRO A 32 -19.16 25.31 29.70
CA PRO A 32 -18.15 26.02 30.47
C PRO A 32 -18.76 27.27 31.12
N LEU A 33 -18.14 27.73 32.18
CA LEU A 33 -18.51 29.01 32.79
C LEU A 33 -18.28 30.13 31.77
N ASN A 34 -19.26 31.02 31.67
CA ASN A 34 -19.19 32.13 30.70
C ASN A 34 -18.25 33.22 31.25
N ILE A 35 -17.18 33.46 30.52
CA ILE A 35 -16.20 34.51 30.82
C ILE A 35 -16.03 35.33 29.54
N ASP A 36 -16.11 36.65 29.67
CA ASP A 36 -15.78 37.59 28.59
C ASP A 36 -14.28 37.87 28.62
N TRP A 37 -13.57 37.21 27.70
CA TRP A 37 -12.12 37.33 27.62
C TRP A 37 -11.70 38.53 26.76
N GLN A 38 -10.83 39.39 27.31
CA GLN A 38 -10.11 40.41 26.56
C GLN A 38 -8.72 39.90 26.22
N LEU A 39 -8.35 40.00 24.96
CA LEU A 39 -7.02 39.62 24.47
C LEU A 39 -6.12 40.84 24.35
N LEU A 40 -4.95 40.75 24.95
CA LEU A 40 -3.94 41.79 25.01
C LEU A 40 -2.62 41.23 24.43
N SER A 41 -1.83 42.10 23.80
CA SER A 41 -0.54 41.73 23.22
C SER A 41 0.59 42.47 23.92
N PHE A 42 1.70 41.80 24.13
CA PHE A 42 2.94 42.39 24.63
C PHE A 42 3.76 42.95 23.48
N ASP A 43 4.37 44.13 23.69
CA ASP A 43 5.47 44.59 22.87
C ASP A 43 6.77 43.90 23.28
N GLU A 44 7.79 43.87 22.41
CA GLU A 44 9.05 43.15 22.63
C GLU A 44 9.79 43.50 23.94
N SER A 45 9.54 44.68 24.49
CA SER A 45 10.16 45.19 25.73
C SER A 45 9.31 45.01 26.98
N GLN A 46 8.06 44.58 26.85
CA GLN A 46 7.12 44.47 27.95
C GLN A 46 7.12 43.04 28.55
N GLN A 47 7.06 42.98 29.88
CA GLN A 47 6.87 41.74 30.64
C GLN A 47 5.73 41.91 31.63
N PHE A 48 4.92 40.89 31.79
CA PHE A 48 3.89 40.86 32.83
C PHE A 48 4.53 40.67 34.21
N ASN A 49 4.12 41.49 35.19
CA ASN A 49 4.49 41.29 36.59
C ASN A 49 3.30 40.80 37.39
N PRO A 50 3.29 39.51 37.84
CA PRO A 50 2.18 38.96 38.62
C PRO A 50 1.93 39.68 39.95
N GLU A 51 2.90 40.37 40.53
CA GLU A 51 2.73 41.13 41.75
C GLU A 51 1.98 42.47 41.54
N GLN A 52 1.91 42.93 40.29
CA GLN A 52 1.24 44.15 39.86
C GLN A 52 0.25 43.88 38.73
N PRO A 53 -0.91 43.24 39.04
CA PRO A 53 -1.86 42.81 38.00
C PRO A 53 -2.37 43.98 37.14
N GLU A 54 -2.44 45.19 37.70
CA GLU A 54 -2.88 46.39 36.97
C GLU A 54 -1.95 46.77 35.79
N SER A 55 -0.74 46.23 35.74
CA SER A 55 0.18 46.41 34.60
C SER A 55 -0.40 45.91 33.29
N HIS A 56 -1.36 44.97 33.31
CA HIS A 56 -2.04 44.51 32.10
C HIS A 56 -2.86 45.60 31.39
N ASN A 57 -3.31 46.65 32.12
CA ASN A 57 -4.08 47.74 31.55
C ASN A 57 -3.24 48.64 30.58
N THR A 58 -1.93 48.49 30.61
CA THR A 58 -1.03 49.20 29.68
C THR A 58 -0.79 48.45 28.38
N LEU A 59 -1.25 47.19 28.27
CA LEU A 59 -1.08 46.35 27.09
C LEU A 59 -2.09 46.73 26.01
N GLN A 60 -1.69 46.53 24.76
CA GLN A 60 -2.54 46.82 23.60
C GLN A 60 -3.61 45.73 23.43
N LYS A 61 -4.88 46.14 23.34
CA LYS A 61 -5.96 45.25 22.99
C LYS A 61 -5.89 44.83 21.52
N VAL A 62 -6.03 43.54 21.25
CA VAL A 62 -5.99 42.95 19.89
C VAL A 62 -7.19 42.03 19.68
N ASP A 63 -7.62 41.88 18.42
CA ASP A 63 -8.79 41.02 18.08
C ASP A 63 -8.41 39.54 17.87
N GLY A 64 -7.11 39.26 17.70
CA GLY A 64 -6.61 37.90 17.49
C GLY A 64 -5.10 37.78 17.63
N ILE A 65 -4.60 36.56 17.68
CA ILE A 65 -3.17 36.28 17.76
C ILE A 65 -2.54 36.10 16.37
N SER A 66 -1.24 36.35 16.28
CA SER A 66 -0.44 35.99 15.12
C SER A 66 -0.12 34.49 15.15
N LEU A 67 -0.41 33.75 14.07
CA LEU A 67 -0.09 32.31 13.99
C LEU A 67 1.41 32.03 13.86
N VAL A 68 2.22 33.03 13.51
CA VAL A 68 3.68 32.92 13.46
C VAL A 68 4.34 33.28 14.80
N GLY A 69 3.57 33.16 15.89
CA GLY A 69 4.05 33.30 17.26
C GLY A 69 3.75 34.65 17.89
N GLY A 70 4.17 34.79 19.14
CA GLY A 70 4.00 35.99 19.94
C GLY A 70 3.74 35.67 21.42
N HIS A 71 3.59 36.77 22.17
CA HIS A 71 3.33 36.79 23.60
C HIS A 71 2.02 37.55 23.86
N TYR A 72 1.05 36.89 24.50
CA TYR A 72 -0.30 37.41 24.66
C TYR A 72 -0.83 37.13 26.08
N LEU A 73 -1.76 37.98 26.53
CA LEU A 73 -2.45 37.86 27.81
C LEU A 73 -3.96 37.91 27.61
N TYR A 74 -4.66 36.89 28.08
CA TYR A 74 -6.11 36.95 28.25
C TYR A 74 -6.44 37.47 29.63
N SER A 75 -7.37 38.43 29.72
CA SER A 75 -7.93 38.92 30.98
C SER A 75 -9.42 38.72 31.01
N GLY A 76 -9.95 38.16 32.09
CA GLY A 76 -11.38 37.90 32.23
C GLY A 76 -11.81 37.85 33.70
N THR A 77 -13.09 38.13 33.95
CA THR A 77 -13.68 38.04 35.27
C THR A 77 -14.48 36.72 35.40
N LEU A 78 -14.15 35.94 36.42
CA LEU A 78 -14.79 34.65 36.76
C LEU A 78 -15.66 34.80 37.99
N THR A 79 -16.93 34.43 37.89
CA THR A 79 -17.85 34.38 39.01
C THR A 79 -18.13 32.92 39.41
N ILE A 80 -17.82 32.59 40.62
CA ILE A 80 -18.00 31.25 41.21
C ILE A 80 -19.20 31.28 42.19
N GLU A 81 -20.18 30.41 41.93
CA GLU A 81 -21.39 30.32 42.76
C GLU A 81 -21.26 29.35 43.95
N LYS A 82 -20.42 28.33 43.82
CA LYS A 82 -20.23 27.25 44.79
C LYS A 82 -18.77 26.90 44.97
N ASP A 83 -18.39 26.63 46.21
CA ASP A 83 -17.06 26.12 46.54
C ASP A 83 -16.86 24.76 45.87
N ASP A 84 -15.87 24.66 44.99
CA ASP A 84 -15.55 23.42 44.25
C ASP A 84 -14.15 23.51 43.63
N PHE A 85 -13.73 22.43 42.98
CA PHE A 85 -12.56 22.40 42.13
C PHE A 85 -12.94 22.79 40.69
N TYR A 86 -12.24 23.75 40.15
CA TYR A 86 -12.40 24.25 38.77
C TYR A 86 -11.11 24.05 37.98
N VAL A 87 -11.23 23.75 36.70
CA VAL A 87 -10.11 23.59 35.80
C VAL A 87 -10.11 24.73 34.78
N ILE A 88 -8.97 25.39 34.62
CA ILE A 88 -8.72 26.32 33.54
C ILE A 88 -7.89 25.57 32.48
N ASP A 89 -8.34 25.58 31.24
CA ASP A 89 -7.69 24.97 30.09
C ASP A 89 -7.93 25.83 28.83
N PHE A 90 -7.30 25.48 27.72
CA PHE A 90 -7.51 26.15 26.44
C PHE A 90 -8.37 25.30 25.52
N LYS A 91 -9.25 25.92 24.72
CA LYS A 91 -9.96 25.33 23.59
C LYS A 91 -9.27 25.69 22.27
N ASN A 92 -9.64 25.01 21.20
CA ASN A 92 -9.20 25.12 19.82
C ASN A 92 -7.86 24.45 19.52
N THR A 93 -6.85 24.54 20.37
CA THR A 93 -5.52 23.93 20.17
C THR A 93 -4.88 23.50 21.48
N SER A 94 -4.11 22.41 21.44
CA SER A 94 -3.21 21.95 22.49
C SER A 94 -1.74 22.34 22.25
N THR A 95 -1.45 22.99 21.11
CA THR A 95 -0.06 23.32 20.74
C THR A 95 0.31 24.71 21.25
N ILE A 96 0.72 24.76 22.52
CA ILE A 96 1.18 25.96 23.23
C ILE A 96 2.53 25.64 23.85
N ASP A 97 3.53 26.50 23.61
CA ASP A 97 4.89 26.30 24.14
C ASP A 97 4.95 26.54 25.64
N GLN A 98 4.51 27.72 26.08
CA GLN A 98 4.45 28.11 27.48
C GLN A 98 3.16 28.86 27.79
N PHE A 99 2.62 28.62 28.97
CA PHE A 99 1.49 29.39 29.50
C PHE A 99 1.60 29.51 31.03
N SER A 100 0.91 30.54 31.56
CA SER A 100 0.74 30.72 33.01
C SER A 100 -0.66 31.24 33.29
N PHE A 101 -1.33 30.67 34.26
CA PHE A 101 -2.60 31.16 34.82
C PHE A 101 -2.35 31.85 36.15
N TYR A 102 -2.97 33.04 36.34
CA TYR A 102 -2.93 33.81 37.57
C TYR A 102 -4.36 34.12 38.00
N LEU A 103 -4.67 33.88 39.29
CA LEU A 103 -5.97 34.14 39.88
C LEU A 103 -5.84 35.18 40.99
N TYR A 104 -6.62 36.24 40.87
CA TYR A 104 -6.66 37.33 41.85
C TYR A 104 -8.03 37.45 42.46
N ASP A 105 -8.05 37.90 43.74
CA ASP A 105 -9.29 38.27 44.45
C ASP A 105 -9.76 39.70 44.06
N GLN A 106 -10.87 40.14 44.66
CA GLN A 106 -11.43 41.47 44.41
C GLN A 106 -10.50 42.61 44.89
N GLN A 107 -9.49 42.31 45.70
CA GLN A 107 -8.49 43.27 46.18
C GLN A 107 -7.19 43.23 45.33
N ASN A 108 -7.22 42.60 44.18
CA ASN A 108 -6.05 42.40 43.29
C ASN A 108 -4.91 41.63 43.97
N LYS A 109 -5.18 40.83 44.97
CA LYS A 109 -4.19 39.97 45.60
C LYS A 109 -4.13 38.62 44.85
N LEU A 110 -2.93 38.19 44.49
CA LEU A 110 -2.69 36.87 43.88
C LEU A 110 -3.08 35.77 44.89
N ILE A 111 -4.03 34.92 44.51
CA ILE A 111 -4.52 33.80 45.31
C ILE A 111 -3.80 32.51 44.94
N ASP A 112 -3.66 32.26 43.62
CA ASP A 112 -3.09 31.05 43.13
C ASP A 112 -2.51 31.28 41.73
N GLN A 113 -1.54 30.42 41.32
CA GLN A 113 -0.96 30.45 39.99
C GLN A 113 -0.53 29.04 39.56
N ALA A 114 -0.56 28.78 38.25
CA ALA A 114 -0.08 27.53 37.69
C ALA A 114 0.44 27.76 36.28
N SER A 115 1.51 27.09 35.92
CA SER A 115 2.14 27.20 34.60
C SER A 115 2.25 25.84 33.90
N GLY A 116 2.60 25.85 32.63
CA GLY A 116 2.78 24.66 31.83
C GLY A 116 3.05 24.96 30.37
N GLY A 117 2.81 23.96 29.52
CA GLY A 117 3.04 24.03 28.08
C GLY A 117 3.98 22.95 27.60
N ILE A 118 4.07 22.77 26.28
CA ILE A 118 4.91 21.70 25.68
C ILE A 118 6.40 21.93 25.96
N GLY A 119 6.84 23.20 25.98
CA GLY A 119 8.22 23.59 26.34
C GLY A 119 8.49 23.62 27.83
N SER A 120 7.47 23.49 28.68
CA SER A 120 7.62 23.45 30.14
C SER A 120 7.94 22.03 30.61
N ARG A 121 8.74 21.96 31.70
CA ARG A 121 8.99 20.67 32.41
C ARG A 121 8.07 20.45 33.59
N GLU A 122 7.12 21.34 33.82
CA GLU A 122 6.12 21.15 34.86
C GLU A 122 5.18 20.01 34.49
N PRO A 123 4.90 19.07 35.40
CA PRO A 123 4.05 17.93 35.09
C PRO A 123 2.60 18.37 34.83
N ASP A 124 2.01 17.86 33.76
CA ASP A 124 0.61 18.09 33.46
C ASP A 124 -0.28 17.16 34.33
N PRO A 125 -1.22 17.71 35.12
CA PRO A 125 -2.09 16.92 35.99
C PRO A 125 -3.13 16.08 35.21
N PHE A 126 -3.38 16.42 33.95
CA PHE A 126 -4.33 15.74 33.08
C PHE A 126 -3.62 15.19 31.84
N PHE A 127 -3.87 13.91 31.56
CA PHE A 127 -3.26 13.23 30.42
C PHE A 127 -3.67 13.87 29.07
N LEU A 128 -2.69 14.25 28.26
CA LEU A 128 -2.83 14.92 26.97
C LEU A 128 -3.59 16.26 27.02
N ARG A 129 -3.47 17.00 28.13
CA ARG A 129 -4.17 18.27 28.36
C ARG A 129 -3.31 19.24 29.16
N HIS A 130 -3.52 20.53 28.90
CA HIS A 130 -2.88 21.64 29.60
C HIS A 130 -3.65 22.10 30.86
N GLY A 131 -4.82 21.52 31.13
CA GLY A 131 -5.68 21.94 32.24
C GLY A 131 -4.94 22.04 33.58
N ARG A 132 -5.25 23.08 34.35
CA ARG A 132 -4.77 23.30 35.73
C ARG A 132 -5.98 23.42 36.67
N SER A 133 -5.95 22.70 37.77
CA SER A 133 -7.04 22.67 38.73
C SER A 133 -6.81 23.61 39.89
N PHE A 134 -7.84 24.38 40.27
CA PHE A 134 -7.84 25.35 41.34
C PHE A 134 -9.02 25.09 42.26
N HIS A 135 -8.83 25.19 43.59
CA HIS A 135 -9.90 25.14 44.56
C HIS A 135 -10.42 26.56 44.83
N LEU A 136 -11.59 26.87 44.28
CA LEU A 136 -12.18 28.22 44.38
C LEU A 136 -13.43 28.22 45.25
N LYS A 137 -13.53 29.21 46.13
CA LYS A 137 -14.71 29.51 46.93
C LYS A 137 -15.70 30.36 46.12
N ALA A 138 -16.97 30.41 46.59
CA ALA A 138 -17.95 31.31 46.00
C ALA A 138 -17.45 32.78 46.09
N GLY A 139 -17.45 33.48 44.94
CA GLY A 139 -16.90 34.85 44.84
C GLY A 139 -16.57 35.24 43.41
N GLN A 140 -16.05 36.43 43.27
CA GLN A 140 -15.53 36.96 41.98
C GLN A 140 -14.01 36.95 41.97
N TYR A 141 -13.44 36.54 40.85
CA TYR A 141 -12.01 36.41 40.62
C TYR A 141 -11.64 37.08 39.31
N GLN A 142 -10.50 37.75 39.26
CA GLN A 142 -9.85 38.11 38.01
C GLN A 142 -8.94 36.98 37.60
N VAL A 143 -9.09 36.52 36.37
CA VAL A 143 -8.27 35.46 35.81
C VAL A 143 -7.44 36.04 34.69
N LEU A 144 -6.13 35.89 34.78
CA LEU A 144 -5.18 36.25 33.71
C LEU A 144 -4.55 34.97 33.18
N ALA A 145 -4.56 34.78 31.85
CA ALA A 145 -3.95 33.65 31.18
C ALA A 145 -2.90 34.17 30.18
N GLU A 146 -1.65 34.06 30.55
CA GLU A 146 -0.50 34.40 29.73
C GLU A 146 -0.11 33.26 28.84
N ILE A 147 0.16 33.52 27.55
CA ILE A 147 0.60 32.50 26.57
C ILE A 147 1.77 33.07 25.76
N ALA A 148 2.79 32.24 25.57
CA ALA A 148 3.95 32.55 24.72
C ALA A 148 4.31 31.34 23.88
N SER A 149 4.36 31.50 22.57
CA SER A 149 4.74 30.42 21.66
C SER A 149 5.46 30.94 20.42
N PRO A 150 6.45 30.20 19.88
CA PRO A 150 7.10 30.53 18.62
C PRO A 150 6.15 30.54 17.42
N TYR A 151 5.08 29.72 17.48
CA TYR A 151 3.97 29.69 16.53
C TYR A 151 2.74 29.07 17.20
N PHE A 152 1.57 29.25 16.60
CA PHE A 152 0.32 28.62 17.01
C PHE A 152 -0.34 27.87 15.84
N ILE A 153 -0.96 26.72 16.13
CA ILE A 153 -1.74 26.00 15.13
C ILE A 153 -3.12 26.65 14.94
N ALA A 154 -3.73 27.08 16.03
CA ALA A 154 -4.95 27.87 16.05
C ALA A 154 -4.89 28.82 17.25
N GLN A 155 -5.83 29.76 17.34
CA GLN A 155 -5.92 30.65 18.50
C GLN A 155 -6.36 29.89 19.75
N PRO A 156 -5.50 29.69 20.79
CA PRO A 156 -5.91 29.12 22.05
C PRO A 156 -6.81 30.13 22.77
N VAL A 157 -7.96 29.71 23.24
CA VAL A 157 -8.87 30.55 24.01
C VAL A 157 -9.11 29.89 25.37
N PRO A 158 -8.80 30.56 26.49
CA PRO A 158 -8.98 29.96 27.80
C PRO A 158 -10.47 29.71 28.08
N TYR A 159 -10.78 28.67 28.87
CA TYR A 159 -12.11 28.40 29.38
C TYR A 159 -12.02 27.77 30.76
N VAL A 160 -13.11 27.85 31.52
CA VAL A 160 -13.20 27.30 32.87
C VAL A 160 -14.34 26.32 32.95
N SER A 161 -14.07 25.15 33.54
CA SER A 161 -15.06 24.09 33.74
C SER A 161 -14.93 23.50 35.14
N LYS A 162 -16.00 22.89 35.70
CA LYS A 162 -15.87 22.12 36.92
C LYS A 162 -15.01 20.88 36.69
N LEU A 163 -14.24 20.49 37.70
CA LEU A 163 -13.31 19.36 37.58
C LEU A 163 -14.02 18.07 37.13
N ALA A 164 -15.19 17.76 37.69
CA ALA A 164 -15.97 16.56 37.38
C ALA A 164 -16.42 16.55 35.90
N ASP A 165 -16.90 17.69 35.41
CA ASP A 165 -17.35 17.85 34.01
C ASP A 165 -16.16 17.79 33.07
N TYR A 166 -15.08 18.48 33.38
CA TYR A 166 -13.84 18.49 32.61
C TYR A 166 -13.27 17.08 32.40
N GLN A 167 -13.16 16.29 33.50
CA GLN A 167 -12.67 14.92 33.43
C GLN A 167 -13.54 14.00 32.56
N GLN A 168 -14.83 14.29 32.44
CA GLN A 168 -15.73 13.55 31.56
C GLN A 168 -15.56 13.96 30.10
N GLU A 169 -15.44 15.26 29.84
CA GLU A 169 -15.37 15.84 28.50
C GLU A 169 -14.08 15.49 27.77
N ILE A 170 -12.93 15.46 28.47
CA ILE A 170 -11.62 15.16 27.84
C ILE A 170 -11.49 13.72 27.34
N LYS A 171 -12.31 12.78 27.85
CA LYS A 171 -12.22 11.35 27.50
C LYS A 171 -12.37 11.10 26.01
N LEU A 172 -13.28 11.80 25.34
CA LEU A 172 -13.51 11.62 23.91
C LEU A 172 -12.29 12.08 23.09
N GLY A 173 -11.78 13.28 23.36
CA GLY A 173 -10.59 13.79 22.66
C GLY A 173 -9.39 12.88 22.86
N ASN A 174 -9.12 12.46 24.09
CA ASN A 174 -8.02 11.55 24.40
C ASN A 174 -8.18 10.18 23.71
N ALA A 175 -9.41 9.64 23.64
CA ALA A 175 -9.68 8.39 22.90
C ALA A 175 -9.40 8.55 21.39
N VAL A 176 -9.79 9.66 20.78
CA VAL A 176 -9.50 9.96 19.36
C VAL A 176 -8.00 10.00 19.13
N VAL A 177 -7.24 10.66 20.01
CA VAL A 177 -5.77 10.72 19.91
C VAL A 177 -5.16 9.33 19.99
N LEU A 178 -5.49 8.54 21.00
CA LEU A 178 -4.91 7.21 21.20
C LEU A 178 -5.25 6.25 20.04
N ILE A 179 -6.49 6.29 19.53
CA ILE A 179 -6.91 5.49 18.38
C ILE A 179 -6.14 5.93 17.12
N GLY A 180 -6.05 7.23 16.85
CA GLY A 180 -5.34 7.76 15.68
C GLY A 180 -3.85 7.41 15.68
N ILE A 181 -3.18 7.59 16.81
CA ILE A 181 -1.77 7.21 16.99
C ILE A 181 -1.59 5.69 16.85
N GLY A 182 -2.52 4.89 17.39
CA GLY A 182 -2.52 3.43 17.23
C GLY A 182 -2.66 2.99 15.77
N ILE A 183 -3.51 3.68 14.98
CA ILE A 183 -3.64 3.45 13.53
C ILE A 183 -2.32 3.77 12.82
N PHE A 184 -1.71 4.94 13.08
CA PHE A 184 -0.44 5.31 12.43
C PHE A 184 0.68 4.34 12.78
N LEU A 185 0.81 3.97 14.06
CA LEU A 185 1.85 3.05 14.50
C LEU A 185 1.69 1.66 13.85
N SER A 186 0.49 1.09 13.90
CA SER A 186 0.22 -0.24 13.34
C SER A 186 0.39 -0.28 11.81
N MET A 187 -0.16 0.71 11.10
CA MET A 187 -0.05 0.79 9.65
C MET A 187 1.38 1.12 9.20
N GLY A 188 2.08 2.01 9.90
CA GLY A 188 3.48 2.35 9.61
C GLY A 188 4.39 1.13 9.73
N ILE A 189 4.27 0.35 10.82
CA ILE A 189 5.02 -0.89 11.01
C ILE A 189 4.65 -1.92 9.95
N TYR A 190 3.35 -2.12 9.66
CA TYR A 190 2.90 -3.08 8.65
C TYR A 190 3.47 -2.77 7.27
N TYR A 191 3.34 -1.54 6.77
CA TYR A 191 3.87 -1.17 5.45
C TYR A 191 5.38 -1.07 5.41
N GLY A 192 6.02 -0.69 6.52
CA GLY A 192 7.47 -0.77 6.69
C GLY A 192 7.97 -2.20 6.52
N ALA A 193 7.41 -3.16 7.24
CA ALA A 193 7.74 -4.59 7.12
C ALA A 193 7.44 -5.13 5.71
N LEU A 194 6.30 -4.74 5.12
CA LEU A 194 5.90 -5.16 3.78
C LEU A 194 6.88 -4.67 2.70
N SER A 195 7.47 -3.48 2.87
CA SER A 195 8.46 -2.93 1.94
C SER A 195 9.73 -3.78 1.85
N PHE A 196 10.21 -4.33 2.99
CA PHE A 196 11.33 -5.27 3.01
C PHE A 196 10.98 -6.58 2.31
N ALA A 197 9.78 -7.13 2.56
CA ALA A 197 9.35 -8.41 1.98
C ALA A 197 9.16 -8.33 0.45
N ARG A 198 8.79 -7.17 -0.09
CA ARG A 198 8.44 -6.98 -1.51
C ARG A 198 9.44 -6.18 -2.32
N SER A 199 10.43 -5.55 -1.68
CA SER A 199 11.42 -4.65 -2.32
C SER A 199 10.77 -3.56 -3.19
N ARG A 200 9.67 -2.95 -2.71
CA ARG A 200 8.91 -1.94 -3.45
C ARG A 200 9.03 -0.56 -2.83
N ASN A 201 9.33 0.42 -3.67
CA ASN A 201 9.48 1.81 -3.25
C ASN A 201 8.16 2.47 -2.83
N THR A 202 7.01 1.97 -3.29
CA THR A 202 5.69 2.52 -2.95
C THR A 202 5.34 2.28 -1.50
N GLU A 203 5.58 1.05 -0.99
CA GLU A 203 5.30 0.68 0.40
C GLU A 203 6.19 1.44 1.39
N ILE A 204 7.49 1.64 1.06
CA ILE A 204 8.38 2.42 1.94
C ILE A 204 8.00 3.90 1.98
N LEU A 205 7.65 4.51 0.84
CA LEU A 205 7.18 5.90 0.80
C LEU A 205 5.89 6.07 1.62
N TYR A 206 4.98 5.10 1.54
CA TYR A 206 3.77 5.13 2.32
C TYR A 206 4.03 4.98 3.82
N ALA A 207 4.91 4.07 4.23
CA ALA A 207 5.33 3.92 5.62
C ALA A 207 5.99 5.20 6.16
N LEU A 208 6.87 5.83 5.38
CA LEU A 208 7.52 7.09 5.76
C LEU A 208 6.51 8.24 5.89
N PHE A 209 5.51 8.31 5.00
CA PHE A 209 4.39 9.26 5.12
C PHE A 209 3.64 9.06 6.44
N ILE A 210 3.29 7.81 6.78
CA ILE A 210 2.59 7.48 8.03
C ILE A 210 3.44 7.83 9.26
N PHE A 211 4.73 7.47 9.28
CA PHE A 211 5.61 7.77 10.41
C PHE A 211 5.87 9.27 10.59
N SER A 212 5.95 10.03 9.50
CA SER A 212 6.06 11.50 9.59
C SER A 212 4.80 12.11 10.21
N ASN A 213 3.61 11.63 9.83
CA ASN A 213 2.35 12.05 10.45
C ASN A 213 2.21 11.57 11.89
N LEU A 214 2.70 10.36 12.21
CA LEU A 214 2.76 9.86 13.59
C LEU A 214 3.56 10.81 14.49
N LEU A 215 4.76 11.21 14.07
CA LEU A 215 5.63 12.10 14.85
C LEU A 215 5.01 13.49 15.03
N PHE A 216 4.45 14.06 13.95
CA PHE A 216 3.75 15.35 14.02
C PHE A 216 2.58 15.30 15.01
N ASN A 217 1.68 14.31 14.88
CA ASN A 217 0.51 14.20 15.75
C ASN A 217 0.89 13.82 17.19
N ALA A 218 1.91 13.00 17.40
CA ALA A 218 2.42 12.70 18.74
C ALA A 218 2.99 13.95 19.44
N GLY A 219 3.63 14.85 18.69
CA GLY A 219 4.10 16.12 19.21
C GLY A 219 2.97 17.09 19.54
N THR A 220 2.08 17.35 18.60
CA THR A 220 0.97 18.31 18.76
C THR A 220 -0.04 17.91 19.84
N HIS A 221 -0.20 16.62 20.11
CA HIS A 221 -1.08 16.12 21.18
C HIS A 221 -0.32 15.77 22.47
N GLN A 222 0.85 16.35 22.71
CA GLN A 222 1.62 16.22 23.96
C GLN A 222 2.10 14.79 24.29
N ILE A 223 1.98 13.81 23.40
CA ILE A 223 2.46 12.44 23.65
C ILE A 223 3.98 12.44 23.80
N LEU A 224 4.72 13.19 22.97
CA LEU A 224 6.16 13.25 23.05
C LEU A 224 6.64 13.94 24.33
N SER A 225 5.99 15.01 24.78
CA SER A 225 6.34 15.70 26.02
C SER A 225 5.96 14.89 27.27
N GLN A 226 4.73 14.34 27.34
CA GLN A 226 4.25 13.67 28.54
C GLN A 226 4.77 12.23 28.73
N LEU A 227 5.05 11.48 27.65
CA LEU A 227 5.52 10.10 27.76
C LEU A 227 7.02 9.93 27.52
N PHE A 228 7.66 10.84 26.79
CA PHE A 228 9.07 10.72 26.39
C PHE A 228 9.94 11.89 26.85
N ASP A 229 9.40 12.85 27.62
CA ASP A 229 10.09 14.03 28.16
C ASP A 229 10.74 14.88 27.05
N TRP A 230 10.10 14.95 25.87
CA TRP A 230 10.60 15.71 24.73
C TRP A 230 9.91 17.07 24.60
N HIS A 231 10.61 18.11 25.00
CA HIS A 231 10.11 19.50 25.11
C HIS A 231 10.59 20.44 24.00
N ASN A 232 11.14 19.91 22.89
CA ASN A 232 11.60 20.79 21.79
C ASN A 232 10.44 21.18 20.86
N PHE A 233 9.89 22.36 21.09
CA PHE A 233 8.70 22.86 20.40
C PHE A 233 8.88 23.01 18.88
N TYR A 234 10.05 23.48 18.41
CA TYR A 234 10.32 23.65 16.97
C TYR A 234 10.31 22.34 16.19
N LEU A 235 10.68 21.23 16.83
CA LEU A 235 10.72 19.93 16.16
C LEU A 235 9.34 19.27 16.01
N ILE A 236 8.30 19.80 16.65
CA ILE A 236 6.94 19.22 16.58
C ILE A 236 6.39 19.32 15.16
N SER A 237 6.52 20.47 14.50
CA SER A 237 5.98 20.68 13.15
C SER A 237 6.93 20.30 12.03
N PHE A 238 8.19 19.97 12.30
CA PHE A 238 9.15 19.56 11.26
C PHE A 238 8.73 18.29 10.48
N PRO A 239 8.20 17.23 11.12
CA PRO A 239 7.81 16.02 10.42
C PRO A 239 6.74 16.25 9.34
N ILE A 240 5.86 17.23 9.48
CA ILE A 240 4.82 17.49 8.47
C ILE A 240 5.38 18.08 7.18
N LEU A 241 6.47 18.87 7.25
CA LEU A 241 7.17 19.30 6.04
C LEU A 241 7.73 18.12 5.26
N ILE A 242 8.34 17.16 5.97
CA ILE A 242 8.84 15.92 5.36
C ILE A 242 7.68 15.10 4.78
N SER A 243 6.58 15.00 5.50
CA SER A 243 5.37 14.29 5.05
C SER A 243 4.86 14.81 3.71
N ASN A 244 4.81 16.14 3.53
CA ASN A 244 4.35 16.78 2.29
C ASN A 244 5.20 16.35 1.07
N PHE A 245 6.53 16.28 1.23
CA PHE A 245 7.43 15.76 0.19
C PHE A 245 7.16 14.30 -0.13
N ILE A 246 7.13 13.47 0.91
CA ILE A 246 6.94 12.04 0.76
C ILE A 246 5.62 11.75 0.07
N TYR A 247 4.55 12.50 0.38
CA TYR A 247 3.24 12.33 -0.22
C TYR A 247 3.26 12.53 -1.75
N VAL A 248 3.92 13.56 -2.25
CA VAL A 248 4.03 13.79 -3.71
C VAL A 248 4.76 12.62 -4.38
N PHE A 249 5.90 12.17 -3.82
CA PHE A 249 6.61 10.99 -4.35
C PHE A 249 5.76 9.71 -4.27
N PHE A 250 5.04 9.53 -3.17
CA PHE A 250 4.14 8.39 -3.00
C PHE A 250 3.05 8.38 -4.08
N VAL A 251 2.37 9.51 -4.31
CA VAL A 251 1.32 9.62 -5.35
C VAL A 251 1.90 9.35 -6.74
N MET A 252 3.10 9.88 -7.08
CA MET A 252 3.76 9.59 -8.34
C MET A 252 4.00 8.09 -8.53
N LYS A 253 4.44 7.40 -7.49
CA LYS A 253 4.67 5.94 -7.52
C LYS A 253 3.38 5.13 -7.51
N LEU A 254 2.39 5.51 -6.69
CA LEU A 254 1.10 4.85 -6.61
C LEU A 254 0.36 4.85 -7.94
N LEU A 255 0.40 5.97 -8.66
CA LEU A 255 -0.32 6.17 -9.92
C LEU A 255 0.55 5.94 -11.18
N ASP A 256 1.78 5.43 -11.00
CA ASP A 256 2.75 5.16 -12.06
C ASP A 256 3.01 6.39 -12.96
N ILE A 257 3.24 7.54 -12.32
CA ILE A 257 3.56 8.79 -13.01
C ILE A 257 5.07 8.89 -13.19
N ASN A 258 5.50 8.72 -14.44
CA ASN A 258 6.90 8.79 -14.82
C ASN A 258 7.04 9.61 -16.14
N PRO A 259 8.27 10.03 -16.51
CA PRO A 259 8.50 10.85 -17.72
C PRO A 259 8.03 10.18 -19.00
N VAL A 260 8.03 8.84 -19.05
CA VAL A 260 7.66 8.06 -20.24
C VAL A 260 6.14 7.97 -20.38
N ASN A 261 5.44 7.61 -19.31
CA ASN A 261 4.00 7.36 -19.35
C ASN A 261 3.17 8.65 -19.29
N HIS A 262 3.60 9.64 -18.45
CA HIS A 262 2.83 10.85 -18.14
C HIS A 262 3.74 12.07 -17.94
N GLN A 263 4.47 12.49 -18.99
CA GLN A 263 5.47 13.56 -18.92
C GLN A 263 4.94 14.86 -18.27
N LYS A 264 3.76 15.34 -18.68
CA LYS A 264 3.17 16.59 -18.13
C LYS A 264 2.86 16.48 -16.62
N LEU A 265 2.26 15.36 -16.18
CA LEU A 265 1.93 15.13 -14.78
C LEU A 265 3.19 14.93 -13.93
N HIS A 266 4.21 14.28 -14.50
CA HIS A 266 5.53 14.15 -13.87
C HIS A 266 6.19 15.51 -13.69
N THR A 267 6.23 16.34 -14.73
CA THR A 267 6.78 17.72 -14.63
C THR A 267 6.03 18.53 -13.56
N TYR A 268 4.70 18.44 -13.51
CA TYR A 268 3.91 19.09 -12.47
C TYR A 268 4.28 18.60 -11.06
N GLY A 269 4.52 17.29 -10.88
CA GLY A 269 5.03 16.74 -9.62
C GLY A 269 6.39 17.30 -9.22
N ILE A 270 7.32 17.40 -10.16
CA ILE A 270 8.64 18.02 -9.90
C ILE A 270 8.51 19.49 -9.52
N VAL A 271 7.66 20.26 -10.21
CA VAL A 271 7.37 21.66 -9.84
C VAL A 271 6.79 21.75 -8.42
N SER A 272 5.86 20.88 -8.06
CA SER A 272 5.31 20.79 -6.70
C SER A 272 6.40 20.51 -5.65
N LEU A 273 7.32 19.58 -5.93
CA LEU A 273 8.47 19.30 -5.04
C LEU A 273 9.41 20.50 -4.90
N VAL A 274 9.63 21.29 -5.96
CA VAL A 274 10.43 22.52 -5.89
C VAL A 274 9.76 23.54 -4.97
N PHE A 275 8.45 23.75 -5.08
CA PHE A 275 7.73 24.66 -4.15
C PHE A 275 7.83 24.17 -2.71
N LEU A 276 7.66 22.87 -2.46
CA LEU A 276 7.82 22.31 -1.12
C LEU A 276 9.26 22.50 -0.58
N ALA A 277 10.28 22.40 -1.44
CA ALA A 277 11.66 22.66 -1.06
C ALA A 277 11.88 24.12 -0.67
N ILE A 278 11.29 25.06 -1.40
CA ILE A 278 11.33 26.50 -1.08
C ILE A 278 10.66 26.75 0.28
N PHE A 279 9.50 26.16 0.55
CA PHE A 279 8.81 26.28 1.83
C PHE A 279 9.61 25.69 2.98
N ALA A 280 10.22 24.52 2.79
CA ALA A 280 11.07 23.92 3.81
C ALA A 280 12.31 24.77 4.10
N LEU A 281 12.96 25.31 3.07
CA LEU A 281 14.11 26.20 3.22
C LEU A 281 13.72 27.49 3.98
N PHE A 282 12.58 28.09 3.63
CA PHE A 282 12.07 29.26 4.32
C PHE A 282 11.76 28.97 5.80
N ALA A 283 11.15 27.82 6.09
CA ALA A 283 10.86 27.39 7.45
C ALA A 283 12.14 27.16 8.29
N LEU A 284 13.23 26.69 7.67
CA LEU A 284 14.53 26.55 8.34
C LEU A 284 15.19 27.91 8.63
N MET A 285 15.01 28.90 7.75
CA MET A 285 15.55 30.25 7.94
C MET A 285 14.71 31.07 8.94
N SER A 286 13.40 30.79 9.00
CA SER A 286 12.44 31.49 9.85
C SER A 286 11.57 30.45 10.60
N PRO A 287 12.07 29.86 11.71
CA PRO A 287 11.42 28.74 12.38
C PRO A 287 9.99 28.99 12.86
N ASN A 288 9.65 30.25 13.16
CA ASN A 288 8.29 30.64 13.53
C ASN A 288 7.25 30.43 12.41
N TRP A 289 7.70 30.36 11.16
CA TRP A 289 6.86 30.13 9.99
C TRP A 289 6.69 28.65 9.64
N ILE A 290 7.30 27.74 10.40
CA ILE A 290 7.33 26.30 10.07
C ILE A 290 5.93 25.72 9.87
N ASN A 291 4.99 26.08 10.74
CA ASN A 291 3.61 25.58 10.66
C ASN A 291 2.85 26.18 9.46
N GLU A 292 3.04 27.46 9.15
CA GLU A 292 2.42 28.09 7.97
C GLU A 292 2.99 27.52 6.66
N MET A 293 4.30 27.31 6.57
CA MET A 293 4.93 26.67 5.42
C MET A 293 4.45 25.23 5.24
N ALA A 294 4.26 24.49 6.33
CA ALA A 294 3.67 23.16 6.30
C ALA A 294 2.23 23.20 5.76
N ARG A 295 1.43 24.17 6.20
CA ARG A 295 0.04 24.39 5.76
C ARG A 295 -0.05 24.74 4.27
N TYR A 296 0.83 25.63 3.76
CA TYR A 296 0.94 25.89 2.33
C TYR A 296 1.40 24.65 1.56
N GLY A 297 2.30 23.85 2.13
CA GLY A 297 2.72 22.55 1.57
C GLY A 297 1.57 21.57 1.41
N VAL A 298 0.63 21.53 2.36
CA VAL A 298 -0.61 20.73 2.25
C VAL A 298 -1.43 21.16 1.02
N TRP A 299 -1.62 22.45 0.80
CA TRP A 299 -2.32 22.93 -0.40
C TRP A 299 -1.63 22.52 -1.69
N VAL A 300 -0.28 22.56 -1.74
CA VAL A 300 0.49 22.14 -2.91
C VAL A 300 0.25 20.66 -3.24
N PHE A 301 0.36 19.76 -2.26
CA PHE A 301 0.16 18.34 -2.53
C PHE A 301 -1.30 18.00 -2.82
N LEU A 302 -2.26 18.68 -2.19
CA LEU A 302 -3.69 18.50 -2.48
C LEU A 302 -4.03 18.89 -3.93
N LEU A 303 -3.55 20.04 -4.39
CA LEU A 303 -3.74 20.48 -5.78
C LEU A 303 -3.10 19.50 -6.75
N TYR A 304 -1.87 19.04 -6.47
CA TYR A 304 -1.19 18.02 -7.26
C TYR A 304 -2.03 16.74 -7.32
N GLY A 305 -2.44 16.22 -6.15
CA GLY A 305 -3.22 14.99 -6.03
C GLY A 305 -4.57 15.06 -6.76
N LEU A 306 -5.28 16.20 -6.65
CA LEU A 306 -6.56 16.43 -7.35
C LEU A 306 -6.37 16.42 -8.88
N VAL A 307 -5.41 17.19 -9.40
CA VAL A 307 -5.17 17.27 -10.85
C VAL A 307 -4.79 15.91 -11.42
N VAL A 308 -3.87 15.21 -10.76
CA VAL A 308 -3.40 13.90 -11.20
C VAL A 308 -4.50 12.85 -11.09
N GLY A 309 -5.17 12.80 -9.94
CA GLY A 309 -6.25 11.85 -9.69
C GLY A 309 -7.41 12.03 -10.68
N MET A 310 -7.85 13.27 -10.93
CA MET A 310 -8.91 13.56 -11.91
C MET A 310 -8.47 13.19 -13.33
N THR A 311 -7.28 13.60 -13.77
CA THR A 311 -6.79 13.32 -15.12
C THR A 311 -6.76 11.82 -15.40
N LEU A 312 -6.19 11.02 -14.49
CA LEU A 312 -6.09 9.56 -14.65
C LEU A 312 -7.43 8.84 -14.44
N SER A 313 -8.33 9.40 -13.62
CA SER A 313 -9.69 8.89 -13.45
C SER A 313 -10.51 9.02 -14.73
N PHE A 314 -10.40 10.15 -15.44
CA PHE A 314 -11.04 10.34 -16.76
C PHE A 314 -10.46 9.41 -17.83
N GLN A 315 -9.18 9.01 -17.71
CA GLN A 315 -8.58 7.98 -18.56
C GLN A 315 -9.03 6.54 -18.20
N GLY A 316 -9.94 6.38 -17.24
CA GLY A 316 -10.51 5.10 -16.86
C GLY A 316 -9.69 4.29 -15.84
N ARG A 317 -8.60 4.84 -15.27
CA ARG A 317 -7.77 4.13 -14.28
C ARG A 317 -8.51 4.00 -12.94
N ILE A 318 -8.81 2.78 -12.52
CA ILE A 318 -9.55 2.49 -11.29
C ILE A 318 -8.78 2.91 -10.04
N VAL A 319 -7.48 2.65 -10.00
CA VAL A 319 -6.61 3.05 -8.88
C VAL A 319 -6.69 4.57 -8.64
N ALA A 320 -6.73 5.37 -9.71
CA ALA A 320 -6.87 6.83 -9.60
C ALA A 320 -8.25 7.25 -9.04
N ARG A 321 -9.32 6.55 -9.38
CA ARG A 321 -10.66 6.79 -8.82
C ARG A 321 -10.72 6.50 -7.32
N LEU A 322 -10.13 5.37 -6.91
CA LEU A 322 -10.05 4.99 -5.50
C LEU A 322 -9.17 5.98 -4.71
N TYR A 323 -8.04 6.40 -5.28
CA TYR A 323 -7.19 7.45 -4.72
C TYR A 323 -7.95 8.77 -4.53
N LEU A 324 -8.74 9.22 -5.52
CA LEU A 324 -9.56 10.42 -5.38
C LEU A 324 -10.58 10.33 -4.24
N ILE A 325 -11.17 9.16 -4.01
CA ILE A 325 -12.09 8.96 -2.88
C ILE A 325 -11.35 9.16 -1.56
N SER A 326 -10.13 8.63 -1.43
CA SER A 326 -9.29 8.85 -0.26
C SER A 326 -8.96 10.33 -0.05
N LEU A 327 -8.49 11.01 -1.10
CA LEU A 327 -8.15 12.42 -1.07
C LEU A 327 -9.35 13.31 -0.74
N MET A 328 -10.53 13.04 -1.33
CA MET A 328 -11.76 13.77 -1.03
C MET A 328 -12.22 13.57 0.41
N SER A 329 -12.07 12.36 0.95
CA SER A 329 -12.33 12.08 2.36
C SER A 329 -11.45 12.94 3.27
N PHE A 330 -10.14 12.99 2.98
CA PHE A 330 -9.23 13.87 3.73
C PHE A 330 -9.70 15.35 3.68
N ILE A 331 -10.02 15.87 2.49
CA ILE A 331 -10.47 17.26 2.32
C ILE A 331 -11.75 17.54 3.14
N ILE A 332 -12.73 16.64 3.09
CA ILE A 332 -14.00 16.79 3.81
C ILE A 332 -13.74 16.83 5.32
N PHE A 333 -12.99 15.87 5.87
CA PHE A 333 -12.72 15.84 7.31
C PHE A 333 -11.81 17.00 7.75
N ALA A 334 -10.81 17.37 6.95
CA ALA A 334 -9.96 18.51 7.24
C ALA A 334 -10.74 19.84 7.22
N SER A 335 -11.75 19.98 6.35
CA SER A 335 -12.60 21.17 6.32
C SER A 335 -13.46 21.33 7.58
N MET A 336 -13.78 20.24 8.29
CA MET A 336 -14.49 20.30 9.57
C MET A 336 -13.68 21.05 10.64
N ALA A 337 -12.34 21.07 10.55
CA ALA A 337 -11.48 21.84 11.44
C ALA A 337 -11.65 23.37 11.28
N THR A 338 -12.22 23.82 10.17
CA THR A 338 -12.44 25.25 9.89
C THR A 338 -13.86 25.74 10.26
N ILE A 339 -14.72 24.82 10.74
CA ILE A 339 -16.07 25.17 11.19
C ILE A 339 -15.96 26.04 12.46
N PRO A 340 -16.72 27.15 12.54
CA PRO A 340 -16.65 28.05 13.68
C PRO A 340 -16.87 27.33 15.02
N THR A 341 -16.06 27.68 16.00
CA THR A 341 -15.97 27.08 17.34
C THR A 341 -17.30 27.06 18.15
N GLN A 342 -18.30 27.80 17.72
CA GLN A 342 -19.64 27.80 18.35
C GLN A 342 -20.41 26.47 18.23
N LEU A 343 -19.99 25.59 17.27
CA LEU A 343 -20.59 24.27 17.06
C LEU A 343 -19.70 23.12 17.57
N SER A 344 -18.45 23.40 17.96
CA SER A 344 -17.50 22.39 18.42
C SER A 344 -17.52 22.23 19.94
N SER A 345 -17.21 21.04 20.44
CA SER A 345 -16.94 20.78 21.86
C SER A 345 -15.70 21.57 22.33
N ASN A 346 -15.71 22.09 23.56
CA ASN A 346 -14.55 22.81 24.13
C ASN A 346 -13.29 21.93 24.22
N THR A 347 -13.45 20.63 24.19
CA THR A 347 -12.36 19.66 24.36
C THR A 347 -11.92 18.97 23.08
N LEU A 348 -12.54 19.28 21.92
CA LEU A 348 -12.10 18.82 20.62
C LEU A 348 -11.38 19.97 19.91
N PHE A 349 -10.08 19.79 19.70
CA PHE A 349 -9.18 20.76 19.10
C PHE A 349 -9.09 20.60 17.59
N VAL A 350 -8.56 21.59 16.90
CA VAL A 350 -8.27 21.56 15.46
C VAL A 350 -7.38 20.36 15.11
N GLU A 351 -6.42 20.04 15.97
CA GLU A 351 -5.52 18.90 15.82
C GLU A 351 -6.26 17.55 15.83
N HIS A 352 -7.34 17.39 16.61
CA HIS A 352 -8.14 16.15 16.60
C HIS A 352 -8.81 15.91 15.24
N TYR A 353 -9.34 16.96 14.62
CA TYR A 353 -9.91 16.86 13.27
C TYR A 353 -8.83 16.59 12.23
N GLY A 354 -7.64 17.22 12.37
CA GLY A 354 -6.46 16.95 11.55
C GLY A 354 -6.02 15.49 11.65
N LEU A 355 -5.85 14.98 12.87
CA LEU A 355 -5.50 13.58 13.15
C LEU A 355 -6.52 12.62 12.53
N ALA A 356 -7.82 12.86 12.73
CA ALA A 356 -8.88 12.02 12.19
C ALA A 356 -8.90 12.02 10.65
N SER A 357 -8.68 13.18 10.01
CA SER A 357 -8.64 13.30 8.55
C SER A 357 -7.49 12.49 7.94
N VAL A 358 -6.29 12.60 8.51
CA VAL A 358 -5.13 11.83 8.04
C VAL A 358 -5.27 10.35 8.36
N ALA A 359 -5.78 9.98 9.53
CA ALA A 359 -6.02 8.57 9.89
C ALA A 359 -7.01 7.91 8.92
N MET A 360 -8.09 8.62 8.53
CA MET A 360 -9.02 8.15 7.51
C MET A 360 -8.33 8.00 6.16
N GLU A 361 -7.56 8.99 5.72
CA GLU A 361 -6.81 8.92 4.48
C GLU A 361 -5.86 7.72 4.45
N VAL A 362 -5.12 7.49 5.54
CA VAL A 362 -4.22 6.34 5.70
C VAL A 362 -4.98 5.02 5.53
N ILE A 363 -6.14 4.84 6.17
CA ILE A 363 -6.94 3.62 6.01
C ILE A 363 -7.39 3.45 4.55
N LEU A 364 -7.89 4.51 3.92
CA LEU A 364 -8.40 4.45 2.55
C LEU A 364 -7.28 4.20 1.53
N LEU A 365 -6.11 4.83 1.70
CA LEU A 365 -4.93 4.58 0.87
C LEU A 365 -4.42 3.14 1.04
N ALA A 366 -4.51 2.56 2.24
CA ALA A 366 -4.19 1.15 2.46
C ALA A 366 -5.09 0.22 1.63
N LEU A 367 -6.39 0.54 1.50
CA LEU A 367 -7.31 -0.20 0.62
C LEU A 367 -6.96 -0.03 -0.85
N VAL A 368 -6.56 1.17 -1.28
CA VAL A 368 -6.07 1.43 -2.66
C VAL A 368 -4.83 0.59 -2.95
N MET A 369 -3.86 0.57 -2.03
CA MET A 369 -2.64 -0.24 -2.14
C MET A 369 -2.95 -1.74 -2.22
N THR A 370 -3.88 -2.22 -1.40
CA THR A 370 -4.33 -3.63 -1.41
C THR A 370 -4.98 -3.99 -2.74
N TYR A 371 -5.83 -3.12 -3.29
CA TYR A 371 -6.42 -3.30 -4.60
C TYR A 371 -5.34 -3.39 -5.71
N GLN A 372 -4.38 -2.45 -5.73
CA GLN A 372 -3.29 -2.43 -6.70
C GLN A 372 -2.45 -3.72 -6.67
N VAL A 373 -2.15 -4.20 -5.47
CA VAL A 373 -1.44 -5.47 -5.29
C VAL A 373 -2.25 -6.64 -5.85
N GLY A 374 -3.55 -6.68 -5.60
CA GLY A 374 -4.44 -7.71 -6.12
C GLY A 374 -4.48 -7.75 -7.67
N GLU A 375 -4.51 -6.59 -8.33
CA GLU A 375 -4.43 -6.51 -9.80
C GLU A 375 -3.11 -7.05 -10.34
N LEU A 376 -1.98 -6.66 -9.74
CA LEU A 376 -0.66 -7.15 -10.15
C LEU A 376 -0.52 -8.68 -10.00
N TYR A 377 -1.09 -9.26 -8.94
CA TYR A 377 -1.12 -10.72 -8.76
C TYR A 377 -1.92 -11.40 -9.87
N ARG A 378 -3.07 -10.84 -10.24
CA ARG A 378 -3.90 -11.38 -11.33
C ARG A 378 -3.19 -11.32 -12.67
N GLU A 379 -2.58 -10.19 -13.01
CA GLU A 379 -1.80 -10.04 -14.24
C GLU A 379 -0.65 -11.05 -14.32
N ARG A 380 0.09 -11.20 -13.23
CA ARG A 380 1.18 -12.18 -13.15
C ARG A 380 0.67 -13.62 -13.30
N MET A 381 -0.44 -13.97 -12.65
CA MET A 381 -1.03 -15.31 -12.78
C MET A 381 -1.49 -15.58 -14.21
N ASN A 382 -2.16 -14.62 -14.85
CA ASN A 382 -2.59 -14.76 -16.25
C ASN A 382 -1.39 -14.93 -17.20
N MET A 383 -0.29 -14.20 -16.94
CA MET A 383 0.94 -14.33 -17.72
C MET A 383 1.56 -15.73 -17.56
N LEU A 384 1.62 -16.27 -16.34
CA LEU A 384 2.13 -17.61 -16.07
C LEU A 384 1.28 -18.68 -16.76
N LEU A 385 -0.05 -18.56 -16.73
CA LEU A 385 -0.97 -19.47 -17.41
C LEU A 385 -0.78 -19.43 -18.93
N SER A 386 -0.61 -18.23 -19.53
CA SER A 386 -0.37 -18.11 -20.96
C SER A 386 1.02 -18.65 -21.36
N LEU A 387 2.04 -18.49 -20.53
CA LEU A 387 3.36 -19.09 -20.76
C LEU A 387 3.29 -20.63 -20.72
N ASP A 388 2.59 -21.21 -19.74
CA ASP A 388 2.40 -22.68 -19.67
C ASP A 388 1.64 -23.21 -20.88
N HIS A 389 0.56 -22.51 -21.27
CA HIS A 389 -0.19 -22.87 -22.48
C HIS A 389 0.67 -22.80 -23.75
N ASN A 390 1.42 -21.72 -23.95
CA ASN A 390 2.31 -21.56 -25.10
C ASN A 390 3.42 -22.62 -25.11
N LYS A 391 3.95 -22.97 -23.93
CA LYS A 391 4.94 -24.04 -23.79
C LYS A 391 4.34 -25.39 -24.23
N LYS A 392 3.13 -25.72 -23.79
CA LYS A 392 2.44 -26.94 -24.22
C LYS A 392 2.23 -26.98 -25.74
N LEU A 393 1.76 -25.87 -26.33
CA LEU A 393 1.58 -25.77 -27.78
C LEU A 393 2.91 -25.95 -28.55
N ALA A 394 4.00 -25.36 -28.05
CA ALA A 394 5.31 -25.47 -28.68
C ALA A 394 5.94 -26.87 -28.57
N HIS A 395 5.60 -27.66 -27.55
CA HIS A 395 6.21 -28.96 -27.29
C HIS A 395 5.34 -30.18 -27.66
N THR A 396 4.10 -29.95 -28.12
CA THR A 396 3.14 -31.06 -28.38
C THR A 396 2.73 -31.07 -29.83
N ASP A 397 2.64 -32.26 -30.44
CA ASP A 397 2.08 -32.45 -31.78
C ASP A 397 0.55 -32.31 -31.74
N ALA A 398 0.00 -31.49 -32.65
CA ALA A 398 -1.42 -31.15 -32.65
C ALA A 398 -2.34 -32.35 -32.96
N LEU A 399 -1.91 -33.29 -33.80
CA LEU A 399 -2.69 -34.44 -34.20
C LEU A 399 -2.67 -35.56 -33.13
N THR A 400 -1.48 -35.92 -32.68
CA THR A 400 -1.30 -37.11 -31.83
C THR A 400 -1.26 -36.82 -30.35
N GLN A 401 -1.17 -35.53 -29.94
CA GLN A 401 -1.11 -35.07 -28.56
C GLN A 401 0.06 -35.68 -27.73
N ILE A 402 1.08 -36.23 -28.42
CA ILE A 402 2.37 -36.57 -27.82
C ILE A 402 3.40 -35.46 -28.05
N PRO A 403 4.55 -35.46 -27.35
CA PRO A 403 5.63 -34.52 -27.58
C PRO A 403 6.05 -34.47 -29.07
N ASN A 404 6.36 -33.29 -29.57
CA ASN A 404 6.77 -33.07 -30.97
C ASN A 404 8.30 -33.09 -31.13
N ARG A 405 8.79 -32.83 -32.37
CA ARG A 405 10.21 -32.77 -32.73
C ARG A 405 10.98 -31.77 -31.83
N TYR A 406 10.41 -30.60 -31.55
CA TYR A 406 11.06 -29.61 -30.70
C TYR A 406 11.28 -30.14 -29.29
N ALA A 407 10.31 -30.86 -28.73
CA ALA A 407 10.44 -31.48 -27.42
C ALA A 407 11.56 -32.56 -27.38
N LEU A 408 11.73 -33.34 -28.48
CA LEU A 408 12.84 -34.26 -28.59
C LEU A 408 14.21 -33.55 -28.63
N GLU A 409 14.34 -32.45 -29.38
CA GLU A 409 15.59 -31.67 -29.45
C GLU A 409 15.96 -31.12 -28.06
N VAL A 410 15.00 -30.56 -27.35
CA VAL A 410 15.21 -30.06 -25.96
C VAL A 410 15.64 -31.17 -25.01
N GLU A 411 15.08 -32.38 -25.14
CA GLU A 411 15.49 -33.52 -24.31
C GLU A 411 16.91 -33.97 -24.64
N LEU A 412 17.25 -34.09 -25.93
CA LEU A 412 18.57 -34.54 -26.37
C LEU A 412 19.70 -33.56 -26.03
N ASP A 413 19.37 -32.25 -25.94
CA ASP A 413 20.32 -31.21 -25.48
C ASP A 413 20.51 -31.18 -23.95
N SER A 414 19.66 -31.86 -23.20
CA SER A 414 19.79 -31.95 -21.74
C SER A 414 20.91 -32.93 -21.33
N SER A 415 21.64 -32.61 -20.26
CA SER A 415 22.84 -33.36 -19.79
C SER A 415 22.55 -34.82 -19.29
N VAL A 416 21.32 -35.26 -19.35
CA VAL A 416 20.85 -36.57 -18.85
C VAL A 416 21.09 -37.73 -19.86
N VAL A 417 21.53 -37.43 -21.07
CA VAL A 417 21.49 -38.34 -22.23
C VAL A 417 22.65 -39.35 -22.31
N LYS A 418 23.62 -39.34 -21.40
CA LYS A 418 24.84 -40.17 -21.50
C LYS A 418 24.61 -41.69 -21.55
N GLU A 419 23.47 -42.19 -21.03
CA GLU A 419 23.09 -43.59 -21.05
C GLU A 419 21.79 -43.87 -21.83
N ALA A 420 21.36 -42.91 -22.66
CA ALA A 420 20.13 -43.05 -23.41
C ALA A 420 20.32 -43.73 -24.79
N SER A 421 19.28 -44.36 -25.26
CA SER A 421 19.10 -44.76 -26.64
C SER A 421 18.06 -43.91 -27.33
N LEU A 422 18.24 -43.73 -28.63
CA LEU A 422 17.27 -43.10 -29.53
C LEU A 422 16.82 -44.12 -30.56
N THR A 423 15.52 -44.35 -30.67
CA THR A 423 14.92 -45.17 -31.69
C THR A 423 14.06 -44.31 -32.60
N TYR A 424 14.42 -44.21 -33.87
CA TYR A 424 13.54 -43.64 -34.90
C TYR A 424 12.59 -44.71 -35.42
N ILE A 425 11.37 -44.29 -35.72
CA ILE A 425 10.27 -45.16 -36.17
C ILE A 425 9.58 -44.47 -37.32
N ASP A 426 9.36 -45.18 -38.43
CA ASP A 426 8.62 -44.73 -39.60
C ASP A 426 7.44 -45.66 -39.82
N MET A 427 6.23 -45.10 -39.90
CA MET A 427 5.01 -45.88 -40.11
C MET A 427 4.86 -46.31 -41.54
N ASP A 428 4.90 -47.59 -41.76
CA ASP A 428 4.76 -48.16 -43.13
C ASP A 428 3.31 -48.01 -43.62
N ASN A 429 3.16 -47.82 -44.92
CA ASN A 429 1.89 -47.82 -45.66
C ASN A 429 0.91 -46.68 -45.33
N LEU A 430 1.32 -45.60 -44.64
CA LEU A 430 0.47 -44.44 -44.37
C LEU A 430 -0.12 -43.84 -45.67
N LYS A 431 0.70 -43.75 -46.71
CA LYS A 431 0.25 -43.25 -48.01
C LYS A 431 -0.85 -44.15 -48.62
N LEU A 432 -0.73 -45.44 -48.50
CA LEU A 432 -1.77 -46.37 -48.96
C LEU A 432 -3.10 -46.18 -48.24
N TYR A 433 -3.05 -45.91 -46.93
CA TYR A 433 -4.25 -45.58 -46.14
C TYR A 433 -4.86 -44.26 -46.56
N ASN A 434 -4.04 -43.23 -46.75
CA ASN A 434 -4.51 -41.93 -47.24
C ASN A 434 -5.15 -42.02 -48.64
N ASP A 435 -4.52 -42.74 -49.56
CA ASP A 435 -4.98 -42.87 -50.96
C ASP A 435 -6.28 -43.72 -51.04
N ARG A 436 -6.44 -44.73 -50.15
CA ARG A 436 -7.58 -45.65 -50.17
C ARG A 436 -8.76 -45.15 -49.33
N PHE A 437 -8.52 -44.55 -48.16
CA PHE A 437 -9.54 -44.23 -47.17
C PHE A 437 -9.65 -42.77 -46.80
N GLY A 438 -8.81 -41.92 -47.42
CA GLY A 438 -8.71 -40.49 -47.15
C GLY A 438 -7.81 -40.13 -45.98
N HIS A 439 -7.37 -38.86 -45.89
CA HIS A 439 -6.46 -38.37 -44.88
C HIS A 439 -6.96 -38.55 -43.44
N ALA A 440 -8.29 -38.46 -43.21
CA ALA A 440 -8.85 -38.65 -41.89
C ALA A 440 -8.55 -40.06 -41.31
N LYS A 441 -8.50 -41.10 -42.16
CA LYS A 441 -8.15 -42.46 -41.75
C LYS A 441 -6.66 -42.66 -41.49
N GLY A 442 -5.81 -41.96 -42.24
CA GLY A 442 -4.36 -41.88 -41.97
C GLY A 442 -4.06 -41.14 -40.66
N ASP A 443 -4.75 -40.03 -40.41
CA ASP A 443 -4.64 -39.29 -39.13
C ASP A 443 -5.10 -40.14 -37.92
N GLU A 444 -6.17 -40.93 -38.08
CA GLU A 444 -6.62 -41.89 -37.07
C GLU A 444 -5.55 -42.96 -36.80
N MET A 445 -4.93 -43.52 -37.87
CA MET A 445 -3.82 -44.46 -37.78
C MET A 445 -2.66 -43.94 -36.96
N LEU A 446 -2.21 -42.72 -37.26
CA LEU A 446 -1.12 -42.06 -36.54
C LEU A 446 -1.49 -41.81 -35.07
N SER A 447 -2.72 -41.35 -34.80
CA SER A 447 -3.20 -41.09 -33.44
C SER A 447 -3.32 -42.38 -32.61
N VAL A 448 -3.79 -43.46 -33.21
CA VAL A 448 -3.88 -44.78 -32.55
C VAL A 448 -2.49 -45.32 -32.22
N PHE A 449 -1.54 -45.26 -33.18
CA PHE A 449 -0.16 -45.65 -32.93
C PHE A 449 0.48 -44.87 -31.81
N ALA A 450 0.38 -43.52 -31.85
CA ALA A 450 0.93 -42.65 -30.83
C ALA A 450 0.39 -42.96 -29.43
N ASN A 451 -0.93 -43.13 -29.31
CA ASN A 451 -1.58 -43.44 -28.02
C ASN A 451 -1.18 -44.80 -27.46
N LEU A 452 -1.13 -45.84 -28.28
CA LEU A 452 -0.69 -47.16 -27.86
C LEU A 452 0.77 -47.18 -27.43
N MET A 453 1.64 -46.54 -28.21
CA MET A 453 3.05 -46.40 -27.87
C MET A 453 3.24 -45.57 -26.57
N LYS A 454 2.51 -44.48 -26.41
CA LYS A 454 2.56 -43.64 -25.19
C LYS A 454 2.20 -44.45 -23.94
N GLN A 455 1.12 -45.22 -24.01
CA GLN A 455 0.69 -46.10 -22.90
C GLN A 455 1.73 -47.16 -22.59
N GLY A 456 2.30 -47.79 -23.62
CA GLY A 456 3.32 -48.83 -23.44
C GLY A 456 4.67 -48.30 -22.96
N MET A 457 5.00 -47.05 -23.25
CA MET A 457 6.27 -46.40 -22.84
C MET A 457 6.22 -45.78 -21.44
N GLU A 458 5.06 -45.75 -20.79
CA GLU A 458 4.90 -45.14 -19.45
C GLU A 458 5.84 -45.81 -18.44
N GLY A 459 6.72 -45.00 -17.82
CA GLY A 459 7.77 -45.46 -16.89
C GLY A 459 9.02 -46.06 -17.55
N HIS A 460 9.07 -46.20 -18.89
CA HIS A 460 10.20 -46.77 -19.62
C HIS A 460 10.95 -45.80 -20.51
N GLY A 461 10.34 -44.67 -20.87
CA GLY A 461 10.91 -43.63 -21.74
C GLY A 461 9.84 -42.75 -22.34
N ASN A 462 10.23 -41.94 -23.33
CA ASN A 462 9.34 -40.97 -23.96
C ASN A 462 9.16 -41.26 -25.44
N ILE A 463 7.97 -40.94 -26.00
CA ILE A 463 7.69 -40.98 -27.43
C ILE A 463 7.44 -39.59 -27.97
N TYR A 464 7.90 -39.33 -29.18
CA TYR A 464 7.79 -38.08 -29.91
C TYR A 464 7.29 -38.30 -31.34
N ARG A 465 6.56 -37.34 -31.90
CA ARG A 465 6.28 -37.29 -33.34
C ARG A 465 7.15 -36.25 -34.01
N LEU A 466 7.90 -36.63 -35.02
CA LEU A 466 8.82 -35.75 -35.74
C LEU A 466 8.15 -34.99 -36.89
N GLY A 467 7.11 -35.58 -37.47
CA GLY A 467 6.27 -35.08 -38.55
C GLY A 467 5.87 -36.19 -39.52
N GLY A 468 4.79 -36.01 -40.27
CA GLY A 468 4.30 -37.04 -41.18
C GLY A 468 4.06 -38.40 -40.48
N ASP A 469 4.76 -39.41 -40.91
CA ASP A 469 4.76 -40.81 -40.43
C ASP A 469 5.95 -41.13 -39.48
N GLU A 470 6.78 -40.15 -39.16
CA GLU A 470 8.00 -40.31 -38.37
C GLU A 470 7.78 -40.08 -36.89
N PHE A 471 8.23 -41.03 -36.09
CA PHE A 471 8.24 -40.96 -34.62
C PHE A 471 9.63 -41.23 -34.05
N ALA A 472 9.86 -40.86 -32.83
CA ALA A 472 11.07 -41.17 -32.07
C ALA A 472 10.74 -41.63 -30.68
N VAL A 473 11.57 -42.48 -30.10
CA VAL A 473 11.51 -42.93 -28.73
C VAL A 473 12.87 -42.72 -28.09
N THR A 474 12.88 -42.09 -26.91
CA THR A 474 14.05 -42.05 -26.04
C THR A 474 13.85 -42.96 -24.84
N CYS A 475 14.83 -43.75 -24.51
CA CYS A 475 14.78 -44.61 -23.29
C CYS A 475 16.19 -44.94 -22.79
N PRO A 476 16.37 -45.37 -21.52
CA PRO A 476 17.62 -45.94 -21.05
C PRO A 476 18.10 -47.09 -21.94
N ALA A 477 19.41 -47.20 -22.18
CA ALA A 477 19.98 -48.20 -23.10
C ALA A 477 19.57 -49.66 -22.80
N GLY A 478 19.32 -49.98 -21.54
CA GLY A 478 18.85 -51.31 -21.13
C GLY A 478 17.42 -51.66 -21.58
N ASN A 479 16.61 -50.67 -22.01
CA ASN A 479 15.20 -50.87 -22.37
C ASN A 479 14.97 -51.02 -23.88
N THR A 480 15.99 -51.05 -24.71
CA THR A 480 15.83 -51.06 -26.19
C THR A 480 15.16 -52.32 -26.74
N HIS A 481 15.39 -53.49 -26.14
CA HIS A 481 14.68 -54.73 -26.52
C HIS A 481 13.18 -54.63 -26.22
N PHE A 482 12.83 -53.98 -25.11
CA PHE A 482 11.45 -53.70 -24.76
C PHE A 482 10.79 -52.79 -25.80
N VAL A 483 11.46 -51.70 -26.25
CA VAL A 483 10.93 -50.77 -27.27
C VAL A 483 10.61 -51.53 -28.57
N LYS A 484 11.50 -52.40 -29.04
CA LYS A 484 11.27 -53.20 -30.27
C LYS A 484 10.06 -54.12 -30.11
N THR A 485 9.98 -54.86 -28.99
CA THR A 485 8.84 -55.73 -28.69
C THR A 485 7.53 -54.94 -28.58
N LEU A 486 7.58 -53.74 -27.97
CA LEU A 486 6.41 -52.86 -27.86
C LEU A 486 5.92 -52.41 -29.23
N ILE A 487 6.83 -51.96 -30.13
CA ILE A 487 6.48 -51.57 -31.52
C ILE A 487 5.75 -52.74 -32.21
N ASP A 488 6.28 -53.97 -32.14
CA ASP A 488 5.70 -55.14 -32.79
C ASP A 488 4.31 -55.47 -32.21
N ASN A 489 4.13 -55.37 -30.88
CA ASN A 489 2.85 -55.57 -30.21
C ASN A 489 1.82 -54.50 -30.58
N VAL A 490 2.24 -53.23 -30.64
CA VAL A 490 1.38 -52.11 -31.05
C VAL A 490 0.90 -52.30 -32.48
N ILE A 491 1.79 -52.66 -33.41
CA ILE A 491 1.42 -52.91 -34.79
C ILE A 491 0.47 -54.09 -34.89
N HIS A 492 0.70 -55.19 -34.13
CA HIS A 492 -0.22 -56.30 -34.08
C HIS A 492 -1.62 -55.89 -33.62
N LYS A 493 -1.72 -55.14 -32.52
CA LYS A 493 -2.98 -54.61 -31.99
C LYS A 493 -3.68 -53.68 -32.98
N MET A 494 -2.94 -52.85 -33.72
CA MET A 494 -3.50 -51.98 -34.77
C MET A 494 -4.11 -52.79 -35.91
N ARG A 495 -3.47 -53.93 -36.32
CA ARG A 495 -4.00 -54.80 -37.34
C ARG A 495 -5.33 -55.45 -36.89
N GLU A 496 -5.44 -55.84 -35.64
CA GLU A 496 -6.68 -56.39 -35.07
C GLU A 496 -7.81 -55.36 -34.99
N THR A 497 -7.47 -54.05 -34.90
CA THR A 497 -8.44 -52.97 -34.75
C THR A 497 -8.77 -52.24 -36.05
N GLY A 498 -8.49 -52.85 -37.21
CA GLY A 498 -8.91 -52.33 -38.52
C GLY A 498 -7.82 -51.68 -39.35
N PHE A 499 -6.55 -51.74 -38.92
CA PHE A 499 -5.40 -51.26 -39.69
C PHE A 499 -4.55 -52.47 -40.21
N GLU A 500 -5.19 -53.36 -40.95
CA GLU A 500 -4.64 -54.66 -41.34
C GLU A 500 -3.25 -54.62 -42.04
N ASN A 501 -2.98 -53.55 -42.83
CA ASN A 501 -1.73 -53.37 -43.53
C ASN A 501 -0.74 -52.44 -42.80
N SER A 502 -1.00 -52.11 -41.52
CA SER A 502 -0.09 -51.26 -40.73
C SER A 502 1.25 -51.97 -40.48
N GLY A 503 2.31 -51.21 -40.50
CA GLY A 503 3.66 -51.63 -40.17
C GLY A 503 4.47 -50.51 -39.63
N ALA A 504 5.63 -50.79 -39.08
CA ALA A 504 6.58 -49.80 -38.67
C ALA A 504 8.01 -50.27 -38.87
N SER A 505 8.83 -49.43 -39.45
CA SER A 505 10.28 -49.65 -39.61
C SER A 505 10.98 -48.86 -38.51
N SER A 506 11.95 -49.46 -37.82
CA SER A 506 12.65 -48.80 -36.73
C SER A 506 14.15 -48.99 -36.74
N GLY A 507 14.88 -48.00 -36.23
CA GLY A 507 16.34 -48.07 -36.07
C GLY A 507 16.75 -47.44 -34.73
N THR A 508 17.55 -48.17 -33.96
CA THR A 508 18.00 -47.73 -32.63
C THR A 508 19.50 -47.47 -32.66
N ALA A 509 19.89 -46.34 -32.05
CA ALA A 509 21.28 -45.96 -31.78
C ALA A 509 21.46 -45.67 -30.28
N PHE A 510 22.68 -45.86 -29.82
CA PHE A 510 23.03 -45.63 -28.42
C PHE A 510 24.01 -44.49 -28.26
N MET A 511 23.92 -43.72 -27.25
CA MET A 511 24.81 -42.58 -27.01
C MET A 511 26.26 -43.01 -26.80
N TYR A 512 26.50 -44.23 -26.30
CA TYR A 512 27.87 -44.76 -26.19
C TYR A 512 28.52 -45.21 -27.50
N GLU A 513 27.79 -45.22 -28.62
CA GLU A 513 28.31 -45.55 -29.98
C GLU A 513 28.80 -44.35 -30.74
N VAL A 514 28.53 -43.12 -30.23
CA VAL A 514 28.72 -41.87 -30.96
C VAL A 514 29.29 -40.77 -30.04
N GLU A 515 29.84 -39.69 -30.63
CA GLU A 515 30.42 -38.59 -29.88
C GLU A 515 29.44 -37.42 -29.65
N SER A 516 28.39 -37.33 -30.45
CA SER A 516 27.41 -36.23 -30.37
C SER A 516 25.95 -36.71 -30.53
N THR A 517 25.02 -35.87 -30.05
CA THR A 517 23.58 -36.08 -30.28
C THR A 517 23.19 -36.00 -31.76
N SER A 518 23.95 -35.27 -32.59
CA SER A 518 23.77 -35.21 -34.02
C SER A 518 24.15 -36.54 -34.69
N ASP A 519 25.24 -37.15 -34.25
CA ASP A 519 25.67 -38.48 -34.76
C ASP A 519 24.73 -39.58 -34.28
N LEU A 520 24.16 -39.43 -33.05
CA LEU A 520 23.13 -40.35 -32.54
C LEU A 520 21.90 -40.37 -33.45
N LYS A 521 21.42 -39.17 -33.83
CA LYS A 521 20.26 -39.04 -34.72
C LYS A 521 20.56 -39.62 -36.10
N LEU A 522 21.73 -39.35 -36.66
CA LEU A 522 22.15 -39.87 -37.96
C LEU A 522 22.23 -41.41 -37.95
N LEU A 523 22.83 -42.00 -36.92
CA LEU A 523 22.98 -43.44 -36.79
C LEU A 523 21.64 -44.14 -36.64
N ALA A 524 20.72 -43.58 -35.83
CA ALA A 524 19.35 -44.08 -35.66
C ALA A 524 18.57 -44.05 -36.99
N ASP A 525 18.67 -42.95 -37.73
CA ASP A 525 18.03 -42.79 -39.06
C ASP A 525 18.56 -43.79 -40.08
N MET A 526 19.87 -43.93 -40.17
CA MET A 526 20.49 -44.94 -41.07
C MET A 526 19.98 -46.34 -40.77
N ARG A 527 19.95 -46.75 -39.53
CA ARG A 527 19.46 -48.08 -39.11
C ARG A 527 17.96 -48.27 -39.38
N MET A 528 17.17 -47.22 -39.22
CA MET A 528 15.74 -47.24 -39.55
C MET A 528 15.56 -47.42 -41.09
N TYR A 529 16.32 -46.66 -41.88
CA TYR A 529 16.27 -46.79 -43.34
C TYR A 529 16.70 -48.19 -43.84
N GLU A 530 17.76 -48.77 -43.28
CA GLU A 530 18.18 -50.16 -43.58
C GLU A 530 17.08 -51.17 -43.25
N ASN A 531 16.41 -51.02 -42.08
CA ASN A 531 15.30 -51.84 -41.69
C ASN A 531 14.12 -51.73 -42.67
N LYS A 532 13.82 -50.48 -43.10
CA LYS A 532 12.76 -50.20 -44.09
C LYS A 532 13.04 -50.84 -45.43
N GLN A 533 14.29 -50.82 -45.92
CA GLN A 533 14.71 -51.48 -47.14
C GLN A 533 14.56 -53.00 -47.07
N ARG A 534 15.02 -53.60 -45.99
CA ARG A 534 14.93 -55.06 -45.78
C ARG A 534 13.49 -55.53 -45.79
N ARG A 535 12.58 -54.85 -45.09
CA ARG A 535 11.14 -55.17 -45.07
C ARG A 535 10.48 -55.02 -46.44
N LYS A 536 10.86 -54.08 -47.23
CA LYS A 536 10.37 -53.95 -48.62
C LYS A 536 10.81 -55.11 -49.51
N THR A 537 12.04 -55.61 -49.36
CA THR A 537 12.57 -56.75 -50.13
C THR A 537 11.90 -58.06 -49.70
N GLU A 538 11.63 -58.29 -48.42
CA GLU A 538 10.94 -59.45 -47.91
C GLU A 538 9.45 -59.49 -48.33
N ASN A 539 8.77 -58.36 -48.44
CA ASN A 539 7.40 -58.26 -48.92
C ASN A 539 7.25 -58.45 -50.46
N VAL A 540 8.33 -58.29 -51.22
CA VAL A 540 8.35 -58.50 -52.71
C VAL A 540 8.65 -59.91 -53.11
N ASN A 541 9.29 -60.74 -52.25
CA ASN A 541 9.56 -62.21 -52.51
C ASN A 541 9.01 -63.11 -51.41
N PRO A 542 7.70 -63.45 -51.43
CA PRO A 542 7.12 -64.41 -50.46
C PRO A 542 7.46 -65.87 -50.76
N SER A 543 8.28 -66.20 -51.80
CA SER A 543 8.50 -67.54 -52.32
C SER A 543 9.90 -68.15 -52.18
N GLN A 544 10.73 -67.56 -51.28
CA GLN A 544 12.06 -68.11 -50.97
C GLN A 544 12.37 -68.10 -49.47
N VAL A 545 11.58 -68.80 -48.66
CA VAL A 545 11.97 -69.38 -47.36
C VAL A 545 11.32 -70.72 -47.21
#